data_114f95f9420ab649e556ecbc775495b6
#
_entry.id   114f95f9420ab649e556ecbc775495b6
#
_cell.length_a   1.000
_cell.length_b   1.000
_cell.length_c   1.000
_cell.angle_alpha   90.00
_cell.angle_beta   90.00
_cell.angle_gamma   90.00
#
_symmetry.space_group_name_H-M   'P 1'
#
loop_
_entity.id
_entity.type
_entity.pdbx_description
1 polymer ?
#
loop_
_entity_poly.entity_id
_entity_poly.type
_entity_poly.pdbx_seq_one_letter_code
_entity_poly.pdbx_strand_id
1 'polypeptide(L)'
;MISPAPAKTLHDLEYPRMLAALVERCVSPQGAAAAAGHRFADGREAARQWMAEGQEAIDLLFAGEPLPMGPLRETGEALARLRASGVLAGPEIRALLELVRLGRTLRKFVSQRIGRLPALSAILLTDPTLDRIEESLGTSFDGDGALADHASPHLRELRSEFRNARGRMLARMEELLVRHASIIQEHFVTEREGRWVLPIRSDAHERFPGIVHASSASGATLFVEPRSVIPMGNRLKVLEGEIAREELAIYTQMSSDLAERLPSLLGLEAAIARADVLAAIARLAEELGLQYPSLADDARLDLKKARHPILLLDGVDVVPS
;
A
#
# COMPACT_ATOMS: atom_id res chain seq x y z
N MET A 1 25.63 19.27 0.96
CA MET A 1 25.78 19.44 2.42
C MET A 1 26.94 18.57 2.88
N ILE A 2 27.91 19.15 3.57
CA ILE A 2 29.08 18.44 4.10
C ILE A 2 28.61 17.76 5.39
N SER A 3 28.85 16.47 5.54
CA SER A 3 28.59 15.76 6.80
C SER A 3 29.41 16.44 7.93
N PRO A 4 28.84 16.73 9.10
CA PRO A 4 29.55 17.35 10.20
C PRO A 4 30.65 16.44 10.80
N ALA A 5 30.65 15.15 10.45
CA ALA A 5 31.67 14.19 10.83
C ALA A 5 32.25 13.49 9.59
N PRO A 6 33.59 13.26 9.54
CA PRO A 6 34.21 12.48 8.49
C PRO A 6 33.64 11.06 8.42
N ALA A 7 33.56 10.48 7.20
CA ALA A 7 33.04 9.11 7.03
C ALA A 7 33.79 8.07 7.87
N LYS A 8 35.11 8.24 8.05
CA LYS A 8 35.94 7.40 8.93
C LYS A 8 35.45 7.45 10.37
N THR A 9 35.17 8.65 10.89
CA THR A 9 34.67 8.82 12.28
C THR A 9 33.33 8.11 12.47
N LEU A 10 32.41 8.24 11.50
CA LEU A 10 31.13 7.56 11.57
C LEU A 10 31.28 6.03 11.53
N HIS A 11 32.24 5.55 10.76
CA HIS A 11 32.58 4.12 10.72
C HIS A 11 33.18 3.63 12.04
N ASP A 12 34.16 4.38 12.57
CA ASP A 12 34.83 4.03 13.82
C ASP A 12 33.88 4.08 15.05
N LEU A 13 32.83 4.92 14.99
CA LEU A 13 31.75 4.98 15.98
C LEU A 13 30.64 3.96 15.73
N GLU A 14 30.75 3.13 14.71
CA GLU A 14 29.71 2.16 14.28
C GLU A 14 28.33 2.80 14.08
N TYR A 15 28.29 4.08 13.65
CA TYR A 15 27.05 4.83 13.42
C TYR A 15 26.05 4.11 12.50
N PRO A 16 26.48 3.41 11.42
CA PRO A 16 25.57 2.63 10.59
C PRO A 16 24.79 1.54 11.36
N ARG A 17 25.37 0.97 12.42
CA ARG A 17 24.67 -0.01 13.27
C ARG A 17 23.54 0.63 14.08
N MET A 18 23.76 1.87 14.55
CA MET A 18 22.69 2.64 15.22
C MET A 18 21.55 2.96 14.25
N LEU A 19 21.86 3.32 13.00
CA LEU A 19 20.83 3.53 11.98
C LEU A 19 20.07 2.23 11.65
N ALA A 20 20.77 1.11 11.53
CA ALA A 20 20.15 -0.20 11.33
C ALA A 20 19.19 -0.55 12.48
N ALA A 21 19.60 -0.31 13.72
CA ALA A 21 18.75 -0.51 14.88
C ALA A 21 17.48 0.36 14.87
N LEU A 22 17.55 1.59 14.35
CA LEU A 22 16.36 2.44 14.14
C LEU A 22 15.46 1.89 13.02
N VAL A 23 16.05 1.48 11.90
CA VAL A 23 15.33 0.91 10.76
C VAL A 23 14.50 -0.31 11.18
N GLU A 24 15.09 -1.22 11.98
CA GLU A 24 14.41 -2.41 12.50
C GLU A 24 13.21 -2.09 13.40
N ARG A 25 13.19 -0.89 14.00
CA ARG A 25 12.10 -0.43 14.86
C ARG A 25 11.07 0.43 14.16
N CYS A 26 11.28 0.78 12.90
CA CYS A 26 10.26 1.42 12.08
C CYS A 26 9.19 0.41 11.67
N VAL A 27 7.94 0.86 11.59
CA VAL A 27 6.79 0.01 11.22
C VAL A 27 6.28 0.28 9.81
N SER A 28 6.83 1.29 9.14
CA SER A 28 6.50 1.66 7.77
C SER A 28 7.74 1.71 6.87
N PRO A 29 7.59 1.42 5.56
CA PRO A 29 8.69 1.57 4.59
C PRO A 29 9.22 3.01 4.53
N GLN A 30 8.33 4.00 4.65
CA GLN A 30 8.66 5.43 4.65
C GLN A 30 9.55 5.79 5.85
N GLY A 31 9.17 5.32 7.05
CA GLY A 31 9.96 5.49 8.27
C GLY A 31 11.31 4.79 8.18
N ALA A 32 11.33 3.54 7.70
CA ALA A 32 12.57 2.78 7.51
C ALA A 32 13.53 3.49 6.54
N ALA A 33 13.02 3.99 5.41
CA ALA A 33 13.82 4.76 4.45
C ALA A 33 14.33 6.07 5.06
N ALA A 34 13.50 6.78 5.84
CA ALA A 34 13.89 8.00 6.53
C ALA A 34 14.95 7.74 7.62
N ALA A 35 14.84 6.63 8.37
CA ALA A 35 15.81 6.21 9.37
C ALA A 35 17.16 5.85 8.71
N ALA A 36 17.15 5.06 7.63
CA ALA A 36 18.37 4.71 6.89
C ALA A 36 19.07 5.93 6.29
N GLY A 37 18.29 6.91 5.82
CA GLY A 37 18.80 8.18 5.28
C GLY A 37 19.00 9.28 6.34
N HIS A 38 18.93 8.95 7.62
CA HIS A 38 19.01 9.94 8.68
C HIS A 38 20.33 10.74 8.63
N ARG A 39 20.21 12.05 8.73
CA ARG A 39 21.34 12.99 8.66
C ARG A 39 21.45 13.76 9.98
N PHE A 40 22.59 14.38 10.16
CA PHE A 40 22.78 15.31 11.28
C PHE A 40 21.97 16.59 11.05
N ALA A 41 21.53 17.20 12.14
CA ALA A 41 20.82 18.47 12.10
C ALA A 41 21.71 19.58 11.50
N ASP A 42 21.10 20.43 10.67
CA ASP A 42 21.78 21.57 10.06
C ASP A 42 21.81 22.74 11.06
N GLY A 43 22.74 22.66 11.98
CA GLY A 43 22.95 23.68 13.01
C GLY A 43 22.19 23.39 14.31
N ARG A 44 22.48 24.29 15.28
CA ARG A 44 22.06 24.11 16.68
C ARG A 44 20.56 24.20 16.88
N GLU A 45 19.90 25.10 16.16
CA GLU A 45 18.46 25.30 16.31
C GLU A 45 17.69 24.08 15.79
N ALA A 46 18.09 23.55 14.64
CA ALA A 46 17.52 22.30 14.10
C ALA A 46 17.76 21.12 15.06
N ALA A 47 18.97 21.06 15.67
CA ALA A 47 19.26 20.02 16.67
C ALA A 47 18.35 20.13 17.89
N ARG A 48 18.11 21.34 18.41
CA ARG A 48 17.18 21.57 19.53
C ARG A 48 15.76 21.13 19.20
N GLN A 49 15.32 21.51 18.01
CA GLN A 49 13.98 21.11 17.54
C GLN A 49 13.84 19.58 17.45
N TRP A 50 14.82 18.90 16.82
CA TRP A 50 14.79 17.44 16.69
C TRP A 50 14.85 16.74 18.05
N MET A 51 15.62 17.26 18.98
CA MET A 51 15.66 16.74 20.35
C MET A 51 14.34 16.95 21.07
N ALA A 52 13.68 18.08 20.90
CA ALA A 52 12.35 18.33 21.47
C ALA A 52 11.30 17.37 20.93
N GLU A 53 11.27 17.16 19.61
CA GLU A 53 10.38 16.18 18.96
C GLU A 53 10.61 14.76 19.50
N GLY A 54 11.87 14.35 19.62
CA GLY A 54 12.22 13.04 20.13
C GLY A 54 11.92 12.88 21.62
N GLN A 55 12.15 13.92 22.43
CA GLN A 55 11.81 13.90 23.85
C GLN A 55 10.30 13.76 24.05
N GLU A 56 9.48 14.52 23.30
CA GLU A 56 8.03 14.36 23.36
C GLU A 56 7.57 12.94 22.99
N ALA A 57 8.20 12.30 21.97
CA ALA A 57 7.91 10.93 21.58
C ALA A 57 8.29 9.91 22.67
N ILE A 58 9.44 10.11 23.34
CA ILE A 58 9.89 9.28 24.49
C ILE A 58 8.91 9.45 25.66
N ASP A 59 8.58 10.68 26.02
CA ASP A 59 7.66 10.98 27.14
C ASP A 59 6.28 10.36 26.91
N LEU A 60 5.79 10.37 25.67
CA LEU A 60 4.55 9.68 25.29
C LEU A 60 4.65 8.17 25.52
N LEU A 61 5.73 7.53 25.09
CA LEU A 61 5.91 6.09 25.26
C LEU A 61 5.94 5.71 26.75
N PHE A 62 6.73 6.45 27.58
CA PHE A 62 6.81 6.22 29.02
C PHE A 62 5.50 6.52 29.76
N ALA A 63 4.65 7.41 29.22
CA ALA A 63 3.30 7.65 29.75
C ALA A 63 2.29 6.55 29.33
N GLY A 64 2.70 5.54 28.56
CA GLY A 64 1.81 4.51 28.04
C GLY A 64 0.90 5.01 26.90
N GLU A 65 1.21 6.14 26.30
CA GLU A 65 0.46 6.76 25.21
C GLU A 65 1.32 6.88 23.92
N PRO A 66 1.89 5.80 23.36
CA PRO A 66 2.81 5.91 22.23
C PRO A 66 2.13 6.54 20.99
N LEU A 67 2.92 7.12 20.11
CA LEU A 67 2.42 7.58 18.82
C LEU A 67 1.68 6.45 18.11
N PRO A 68 0.44 6.67 17.59
CA PRO A 68 -0.40 5.63 17.00
C PRO A 68 0.07 5.29 15.58
N MET A 69 1.29 4.74 15.48
CA MET A 69 1.85 4.26 14.23
C MET A 69 1.31 2.88 13.87
N GLY A 70 1.22 2.61 12.57
CA GLY A 70 0.80 1.32 12.04
C GLY A 70 1.53 0.99 10.73
N PRO A 71 1.45 -0.27 10.27
CA PRO A 71 2.06 -0.66 9.01
C PRO A 71 1.41 0.09 7.84
N LEU A 72 2.23 0.49 6.88
CA LEU A 72 1.84 1.11 5.62
C LEU A 72 2.44 0.36 4.46
N ARG A 73 1.83 0.53 3.29
CA ARG A 73 2.42 0.12 2.02
C ARG A 73 3.37 1.19 1.51
N GLU A 74 4.26 0.78 0.59
CA GLU A 74 5.10 1.73 -0.15
C GLU A 74 4.23 2.67 -0.99
N THR A 75 4.52 3.97 -0.94
CA THR A 75 3.76 5.03 -1.61
C THR A 75 4.59 5.86 -2.58
N GLY A 76 5.91 5.76 -2.52
CA GLY A 76 6.82 6.60 -3.29
C GLY A 76 6.63 6.49 -4.81
N GLU A 77 6.44 5.27 -5.35
CA GLU A 77 6.16 5.07 -6.78
C GLU A 77 4.81 5.66 -7.21
N ALA A 78 3.78 5.51 -6.37
CA ALA A 78 2.46 6.09 -6.62
C ALA A 78 2.53 7.62 -6.68
N LEU A 79 3.21 8.26 -5.73
CA LEU A 79 3.42 9.70 -5.70
C LEU A 79 4.29 10.19 -6.88
N ALA A 80 5.32 9.43 -7.27
CA ALA A 80 6.11 9.73 -8.45
C ALA A 80 5.28 9.64 -9.73
N ARG A 81 4.40 8.66 -9.85
CA ARG A 81 3.47 8.49 -10.98
C ARG A 81 2.47 9.64 -11.07
N LEU A 82 1.88 10.07 -9.94
CA LEU A 82 1.01 11.26 -9.88
C LEU A 82 1.74 12.52 -10.33
N ARG A 83 3.01 12.70 -9.90
CA ARG A 83 3.84 13.84 -10.33
C ARG A 83 4.06 13.85 -11.85
N ALA A 84 4.13 12.69 -12.48
CA ALA A 84 4.22 12.53 -13.93
C ALA A 84 2.85 12.53 -14.63
N SER A 85 1.77 12.92 -13.94
CA SER A 85 0.38 12.89 -14.46
C SER A 85 -0.06 11.50 -14.96
N GLY A 86 0.49 10.44 -14.36
CA GLY A 86 0.11 9.06 -14.68
C GLY A 86 -1.13 8.61 -13.92
N VAL A 87 -1.79 7.58 -14.46
CA VAL A 87 -2.96 6.95 -13.83
C VAL A 87 -2.47 5.88 -12.85
N LEU A 88 -3.02 5.90 -11.63
CA LEU A 88 -2.74 4.92 -10.59
C LEU A 88 -3.63 3.69 -10.75
N ALA A 89 -3.08 2.53 -10.42
CA ALA A 89 -3.85 1.31 -10.23
C ALA A 89 -4.55 1.29 -8.86
N GLY A 90 -5.57 0.44 -8.71
CA GLY A 90 -6.34 0.31 -7.47
C GLY A 90 -5.48 0.11 -6.21
N PRO A 91 -4.49 -0.81 -6.21
CA PRO A 91 -3.60 -1.00 -5.05
C PRO A 91 -2.79 0.25 -4.68
N GLU A 92 -2.36 1.07 -5.65
CA GLU A 92 -1.62 2.31 -5.43
C GLU A 92 -2.52 3.39 -4.80
N ILE A 93 -3.74 3.54 -5.30
CA ILE A 93 -4.73 4.46 -4.72
C ILE A 93 -5.01 4.07 -3.27
N ARG A 94 -5.24 2.79 -3.00
CA ARG A 94 -5.48 2.29 -1.64
C ARG A 94 -4.31 2.58 -0.70
N ALA A 95 -3.07 2.39 -1.15
CA ALA A 95 -1.89 2.72 -0.35
C ALA A 95 -1.88 4.20 0.06
N LEU A 96 -2.24 5.12 -0.86
CA LEU A 96 -2.38 6.54 -0.55
C LEU A 96 -3.54 6.84 0.41
N LEU A 97 -4.66 6.13 0.29
CA LEU A 97 -5.79 6.28 1.23
C LEU A 97 -5.43 5.76 2.63
N GLU A 98 -4.68 4.67 2.75
CA GLU A 98 -4.13 4.17 4.01
C GLU A 98 -3.19 5.21 4.66
N LEU A 99 -2.32 5.84 3.86
CA LEU A 99 -1.45 6.95 4.29
C LEU A 99 -2.28 8.12 4.86
N VAL A 100 -3.33 8.54 4.15
CA VAL A 100 -4.23 9.63 4.59
C VAL A 100 -4.95 9.27 5.89
N ARG A 101 -5.42 8.02 6.02
CA ARG A 101 -6.09 7.53 7.23
C ARG A 101 -5.18 7.54 8.45
N LEU A 102 -3.92 7.10 8.28
CA LEU A 102 -2.93 7.18 9.35
C LEU A 102 -2.63 8.64 9.71
N GLY A 103 -2.47 9.51 8.71
CA GLY A 103 -2.26 10.94 8.93
C GLY A 103 -3.40 11.61 9.70
N ARG A 104 -4.66 11.28 9.39
CA ARG A 104 -5.83 11.70 10.17
C ARG A 104 -5.73 11.23 11.62
N THR A 105 -5.32 10.00 11.84
CA THR A 105 -5.17 9.42 13.19
C THR A 105 -4.11 10.17 13.99
N LEU A 106 -2.93 10.40 13.41
CA LEU A 106 -1.84 11.15 14.03
C LEU A 106 -2.25 12.60 14.32
N ARG A 107 -2.87 13.27 13.36
CA ARG A 107 -3.35 14.64 13.53
C ARG A 107 -4.37 14.75 14.67
N LYS A 108 -5.34 13.84 14.75
CA LYS A 108 -6.29 13.79 15.87
C LYS A 108 -5.59 13.56 17.20
N PHE A 109 -4.63 12.65 17.22
CA PHE A 109 -3.86 12.33 18.44
C PHE A 109 -3.12 13.55 18.98
N VAL A 110 -2.36 14.28 18.15
CA VAL A 110 -1.60 15.46 18.58
C VAL A 110 -2.49 16.66 18.86
N SER A 111 -3.59 16.87 18.10
CA SER A 111 -4.49 17.99 18.32
C SER A 111 -5.17 17.98 19.70
N GLN A 112 -5.43 16.78 20.22
CA GLN A 112 -5.96 16.59 21.58
C GLN A 112 -4.94 16.87 22.69
N ARG A 113 -3.65 16.99 22.35
CA ARG A 113 -2.50 17.11 23.25
C ARG A 113 -1.63 18.31 22.95
N ILE A 114 -2.10 19.27 22.18
CA ILE A 114 -1.31 20.38 21.63
C ILE A 114 -0.50 21.14 22.69
N GLY A 115 -1.06 21.32 23.89
CA GLY A 115 -0.37 21.98 25.01
C GLY A 115 0.77 21.16 25.63
N ARG A 116 0.79 19.83 25.42
CA ARG A 116 1.83 18.91 25.90
C ARG A 116 2.85 18.55 24.80
N LEU A 117 2.47 18.69 23.55
CA LEU A 117 3.22 18.22 22.38
C LEU A 117 3.44 19.34 21.34
N PRO A 118 4.03 20.48 21.72
CA PRO A 118 4.22 21.59 20.79
C PRO A 118 5.12 21.22 19.62
N ALA A 119 6.20 20.43 19.82
CA ALA A 119 7.13 20.05 18.78
C ALA A 119 6.52 19.03 17.81
N LEU A 120 5.89 17.98 18.33
CA LEU A 120 5.17 16.99 17.49
C LEU A 120 3.98 17.60 16.76
N SER A 121 3.28 18.53 17.39
CA SER A 121 2.16 19.24 16.74
C SER A 121 2.62 20.06 15.55
N ALA A 122 3.79 20.67 15.61
CA ALA A 122 4.35 21.45 14.50
C ALA A 122 4.58 20.61 13.22
N ILE A 123 4.86 19.32 13.36
CA ILE A 123 5.14 18.42 12.22
C ILE A 123 3.94 17.52 11.84
N LEU A 124 3.04 17.22 12.78
CA LEU A 124 1.96 16.24 12.58
C LEU A 124 0.58 16.87 12.37
N LEU A 125 0.41 18.18 12.52
CA LEU A 125 -0.80 18.90 12.11
C LEU A 125 -0.81 19.10 10.59
N THR A 126 -0.97 18.00 9.86
CA THR A 126 -1.00 17.96 8.39
C THR A 126 -2.32 18.49 7.83
N ASP A 127 -2.40 18.64 6.50
CA ASP A 127 -3.57 19.19 5.80
C ASP A 127 -4.84 18.36 6.06
N PRO A 128 -5.87 18.93 6.73
CA PRO A 128 -7.11 18.21 7.02
C PRO A 128 -8.01 18.01 5.79
N THR A 129 -7.74 18.72 4.68
CA THR A 129 -8.56 18.58 3.46
C THR A 129 -8.42 17.22 2.80
N LEU A 130 -7.30 16.50 3.07
CA LEU A 130 -7.09 15.14 2.62
C LEU A 130 -8.12 14.14 3.16
N ASP A 131 -8.73 14.42 4.33
CA ASP A 131 -9.74 13.54 4.93
C ASP A 131 -10.96 13.37 4.02
N ARG A 132 -11.36 14.44 3.32
CA ARG A 132 -12.49 14.39 2.38
C ARG A 132 -12.21 13.49 1.19
N ILE A 133 -10.96 13.45 0.74
CA ILE A 133 -10.54 12.54 -0.35
C ILE A 133 -10.61 11.10 0.13
N GLU A 134 -10.09 10.80 1.32
CA GLU A 134 -10.18 9.46 1.88
C GLU A 134 -11.64 9.01 2.04
N GLU A 135 -12.51 9.88 2.53
CA GLU A 135 -13.94 9.59 2.68
C GLU A 135 -14.64 9.36 1.33
N SER A 136 -14.33 10.18 0.31
CA SER A 136 -14.96 10.05 -1.01
C SER A 136 -14.46 8.85 -1.80
N LEU A 137 -13.14 8.64 -1.86
CA LEU A 137 -12.55 7.57 -2.65
C LEU A 137 -12.56 6.22 -1.93
N GLY A 138 -12.47 6.22 -0.59
CA GLY A 138 -12.40 5.01 0.21
C GLY A 138 -13.63 4.12 0.09
N THR A 139 -14.80 4.70 -0.15
CA THR A 139 -16.04 3.97 -0.37
C THR A 139 -16.10 3.28 -1.74
N SER A 140 -15.24 3.65 -2.68
CA SER A 140 -15.24 3.09 -4.04
C SER A 140 -14.58 1.71 -4.14
N PHE A 141 -14.01 1.20 -3.05
CA PHE A 141 -13.35 -0.11 -3.01
C PHE A 141 -14.15 -1.08 -2.14
N ASP A 142 -14.16 -2.36 -2.53
CA ASP A 142 -14.70 -3.45 -1.73
C ASP A 142 -13.69 -3.97 -0.68
N GLY A 143 -14.10 -4.98 0.10
CA GLY A 143 -13.26 -5.59 1.14
C GLY A 143 -11.99 -6.24 0.59
N ASP A 144 -12.01 -6.74 -0.65
CA ASP A 144 -10.87 -7.37 -1.32
C ASP A 144 -9.97 -6.32 -2.00
N GLY A 145 -10.45 -5.08 -2.07
CA GLY A 145 -9.72 -3.94 -2.60
C GLY A 145 -9.79 -3.76 -4.11
N ALA A 146 -10.71 -4.42 -4.75
CA ALA A 146 -11.13 -4.10 -6.11
C ALA A 146 -12.12 -2.92 -6.11
N LEU A 147 -12.35 -2.31 -7.28
CA LEU A 147 -13.43 -1.33 -7.41
C LEU A 147 -14.77 -2.01 -7.10
N ALA A 148 -15.52 -1.43 -6.19
CA ALA A 148 -16.86 -1.89 -5.84
C ALA A 148 -17.84 -1.60 -6.98
N ASP A 149 -18.91 -2.40 -7.08
CA ASP A 149 -19.97 -2.17 -8.08
C ASP A 149 -20.59 -0.77 -7.99
N HIS A 150 -20.57 -0.17 -6.81
CA HIS A 150 -21.12 1.17 -6.59
C HIS A 150 -20.13 2.31 -6.82
N ALA A 151 -18.90 2.01 -7.24
CA ALA A 151 -17.91 3.04 -7.59
C ALA A 151 -18.41 3.96 -8.73
N SER A 152 -19.23 3.41 -9.67
CA SER A 152 -20.06 4.22 -10.56
C SER A 152 -21.39 3.50 -10.85
N PRO A 153 -22.48 4.25 -11.15
CA PRO A 153 -23.75 3.65 -11.60
C PRO A 153 -23.55 2.80 -12.86
N HIS A 154 -22.75 3.29 -13.80
CA HIS A 154 -22.49 2.61 -15.07
C HIS A 154 -21.70 1.30 -14.89
N LEU A 155 -20.68 1.29 -14.04
CA LEU A 155 -19.94 0.06 -13.69
C LEU A 155 -20.85 -1.01 -13.10
N ARG A 156 -21.78 -0.60 -12.22
CA ARG A 156 -22.78 -1.50 -11.64
C ARG A 156 -23.66 -2.15 -12.71
N GLU A 157 -24.16 -1.32 -13.64
CA GLU A 157 -25.01 -1.79 -14.75
C GLU A 157 -24.25 -2.78 -15.64
N LEU A 158 -23.04 -2.43 -16.07
CA LEU A 158 -22.19 -3.29 -16.92
C LEU A 158 -21.89 -4.63 -16.25
N ARG A 159 -21.48 -4.62 -15.00
CA ARG A 159 -21.18 -5.85 -14.25
C ARG A 159 -22.41 -6.70 -13.99
N SER A 160 -23.58 -6.06 -13.76
CA SER A 160 -24.86 -6.76 -13.65
C SER A 160 -25.26 -7.42 -14.97
N GLU A 161 -25.11 -6.70 -16.10
CA GLU A 161 -25.39 -7.24 -17.42
C GLU A 161 -24.45 -8.40 -17.76
N PHE A 162 -23.15 -8.25 -17.43
CA PHE A 162 -22.15 -9.31 -17.61
C PHE A 162 -22.54 -10.59 -16.84
N ARG A 163 -22.88 -10.46 -15.55
CA ARG A 163 -23.32 -11.61 -14.73
C ARG A 163 -24.54 -12.30 -15.33
N ASN A 164 -25.53 -11.52 -15.77
CA ASN A 164 -26.76 -12.04 -16.37
C ASN A 164 -26.48 -12.71 -17.73
N ALA A 165 -25.65 -12.09 -18.57
CA ALA A 165 -25.27 -12.67 -19.87
C ALA A 165 -24.49 -13.98 -19.69
N ARG A 166 -23.55 -14.01 -18.73
CA ARG A 166 -22.78 -15.21 -18.38
C ARG A 166 -23.70 -16.34 -17.87
N GLY A 167 -24.64 -16.00 -16.98
CA GLY A 167 -25.62 -16.99 -16.47
C GLY A 167 -26.46 -17.61 -17.60
N ARG A 168 -26.97 -16.80 -18.52
CA ARG A 168 -27.73 -17.29 -19.69
C ARG A 168 -26.87 -18.18 -20.60
N MET A 169 -25.62 -17.80 -20.82
CA MET A 169 -24.69 -18.59 -21.63
C MET A 169 -24.40 -19.95 -21.00
N LEU A 170 -24.11 -20.00 -19.70
CA LEU A 170 -23.84 -21.24 -18.98
C LEU A 170 -25.07 -22.16 -18.98
N ALA A 171 -26.25 -21.62 -18.72
CA ALA A 171 -27.52 -22.40 -18.82
C ALA A 171 -27.73 -23.00 -20.23
N ARG A 172 -27.38 -22.23 -21.27
CA ARG A 172 -27.42 -22.74 -22.64
C ARG A 172 -26.40 -23.86 -22.89
N MET A 173 -25.21 -23.74 -22.34
CA MET A 173 -24.18 -24.79 -22.43
C MET A 173 -24.63 -26.08 -21.73
N GLU A 174 -25.21 -25.97 -20.53
CA GLU A 174 -25.76 -27.12 -19.79
C GLU A 174 -26.91 -27.81 -20.56
N GLU A 175 -27.81 -27.02 -21.14
CA GLU A 175 -28.86 -27.57 -22.02
C GLU A 175 -28.26 -28.36 -23.19
N LEU A 176 -27.20 -27.87 -23.83
CA LEU A 176 -26.53 -28.56 -24.93
C LEU A 176 -25.81 -29.82 -24.45
N LEU A 177 -25.20 -29.83 -23.27
CA LEU A 177 -24.60 -31.02 -22.65
C LEU A 177 -25.66 -32.15 -22.52
N VAL A 178 -26.82 -31.82 -22.00
CA VAL A 178 -27.90 -32.80 -21.81
C VAL A 178 -28.45 -33.25 -23.17
N ARG A 179 -28.74 -32.33 -24.10
CA ARG A 179 -29.32 -32.62 -25.40
C ARG A 179 -28.43 -33.52 -26.28
N HIS A 180 -27.10 -33.33 -26.17
CA HIS A 180 -26.12 -34.02 -26.99
C HIS A 180 -25.29 -35.04 -26.22
N ALA A 181 -25.79 -35.58 -25.10
CA ALA A 181 -25.06 -36.46 -24.19
C ALA A 181 -24.38 -37.65 -24.89
N SER A 182 -24.97 -38.19 -26.01
CA SER A 182 -24.41 -39.33 -26.73
C SER A 182 -23.10 -39.06 -27.48
N ILE A 183 -22.80 -37.78 -27.78
CA ILE A 183 -21.61 -37.37 -28.53
C ILE A 183 -20.64 -36.54 -27.65
N ILE A 184 -21.02 -36.23 -26.42
CA ILE A 184 -20.16 -35.55 -25.44
C ILE A 184 -19.22 -36.58 -24.84
N GLN A 185 -17.92 -36.26 -24.81
CA GLN A 185 -16.90 -37.12 -24.25
C GLN A 185 -16.89 -37.06 -22.73
N GLU A 186 -17.02 -35.86 -22.16
CA GLU A 186 -17.01 -35.60 -20.71
C GLU A 186 -18.05 -34.53 -20.38
N HIS A 187 -18.77 -34.69 -19.28
CA HIS A 187 -19.93 -33.85 -18.95
C HIS A 187 -19.53 -32.57 -18.20
N PHE A 188 -18.77 -31.69 -18.83
CA PHE A 188 -18.40 -30.39 -18.30
C PHE A 188 -18.30 -29.30 -19.38
N VAL A 189 -18.42 -28.05 -18.93
CA VAL A 189 -18.15 -26.84 -19.72
C VAL A 189 -16.77 -26.33 -19.37
N THR A 190 -15.97 -25.96 -20.35
CA THR A 190 -14.62 -25.43 -20.11
C THR A 190 -14.34 -24.24 -21.04
N GLU A 191 -13.25 -23.53 -20.73
CA GLU A 191 -12.75 -22.44 -21.55
C GLU A 191 -11.44 -22.87 -22.24
N ARG A 192 -11.35 -22.59 -23.55
CA ARG A 192 -10.14 -22.76 -24.35
C ARG A 192 -9.94 -21.51 -25.22
N GLU A 193 -8.75 -20.94 -25.18
CA GLU A 193 -8.41 -19.74 -25.96
C GLU A 193 -9.41 -18.58 -25.77
N GLY A 194 -9.94 -18.42 -24.55
CA GLY A 194 -10.93 -17.40 -24.23
C GLY A 194 -12.32 -17.67 -24.81
N ARG A 195 -12.64 -18.93 -25.20
CA ARG A 195 -13.93 -19.38 -25.72
C ARG A 195 -14.51 -20.49 -24.86
N TRP A 196 -15.80 -20.44 -24.68
CA TRP A 196 -16.56 -21.46 -23.96
C TRP A 196 -16.88 -22.63 -24.85
N VAL A 197 -16.38 -23.81 -24.52
CA VAL A 197 -16.39 -24.99 -25.37
C VAL A 197 -16.94 -26.21 -24.64
N LEU A 198 -17.46 -27.17 -25.45
CA LEU A 198 -17.88 -28.50 -25.01
C LEU A 198 -16.90 -29.56 -25.54
N PRO A 199 -16.54 -30.57 -24.73
CA PRO A 199 -15.70 -31.68 -25.14
C PRO A 199 -16.54 -32.70 -25.97
N ILE A 200 -16.43 -32.66 -27.29
CA ILE A 200 -17.13 -33.54 -28.23
C ILE A 200 -16.20 -34.66 -28.67
N ARG A 201 -16.73 -35.87 -28.81
CA ARG A 201 -15.99 -37.00 -29.37
C ARG A 201 -15.59 -36.71 -30.82
N SER A 202 -14.33 -36.97 -31.15
CA SER A 202 -13.80 -36.67 -32.50
C SER A 202 -14.53 -37.42 -33.64
N ASP A 203 -15.04 -38.63 -33.37
CA ASP A 203 -15.80 -39.43 -34.32
C ASP A 203 -17.23 -38.92 -34.56
N ALA A 204 -17.70 -37.99 -33.74
CA ALA A 204 -19.07 -37.49 -33.80
C ALA A 204 -19.18 -35.96 -34.01
N HIS A 205 -18.05 -35.26 -34.11
CA HIS A 205 -18.02 -33.79 -34.13
C HIS A 205 -18.77 -33.17 -35.31
N GLU A 206 -18.81 -33.80 -36.48
CA GLU A 206 -19.55 -33.34 -37.66
C GLU A 206 -21.08 -33.23 -37.42
N ARG A 207 -21.59 -33.95 -36.41
CA ARG A 207 -23.01 -33.89 -36.00
C ARG A 207 -23.32 -32.74 -35.05
N PHE A 208 -22.27 -32.04 -34.57
CA PHE A 208 -22.42 -30.95 -33.63
C PHE A 208 -22.09 -29.61 -34.28
N PRO A 209 -23.07 -28.69 -34.44
CA PRO A 209 -22.84 -27.42 -35.12
C PRO A 209 -22.02 -26.48 -34.22
N GLY A 210 -20.77 -26.26 -34.56
CA GLY A 210 -19.86 -25.40 -33.79
C GLY A 210 -18.52 -25.17 -34.47
N ILE A 211 -17.62 -24.48 -33.76
CA ILE A 211 -16.25 -24.22 -34.20
C ILE A 211 -15.29 -24.96 -33.25
N VAL A 212 -14.37 -25.74 -33.82
CA VAL A 212 -13.32 -26.44 -33.08
C VAL A 212 -12.24 -25.43 -32.74
N HIS A 213 -11.93 -25.28 -31.44
CA HIS A 213 -10.85 -24.40 -30.93
C HIS A 213 -9.62 -25.20 -30.51
N ALA A 214 -9.77 -26.43 -30.04
CA ALA A 214 -8.66 -27.25 -29.59
C ALA A 214 -8.99 -28.76 -29.75
N SER A 215 -7.98 -29.60 -29.67
CA SER A 215 -8.10 -31.05 -29.53
C SER A 215 -7.35 -31.56 -28.29
N SER A 216 -7.77 -32.69 -27.73
CA SER A 216 -7.03 -33.38 -26.68
C SER A 216 -5.70 -33.91 -27.22
N ALA A 217 -4.73 -34.21 -26.34
CA ALA A 217 -3.43 -34.75 -26.75
C ALA A 217 -3.53 -36.09 -27.50
N SER A 218 -4.55 -36.92 -27.22
CA SER A 218 -4.83 -38.17 -27.92
C SER A 218 -5.62 -37.99 -29.20
N GLY A 219 -6.16 -36.79 -29.52
CA GLY A 219 -7.04 -36.52 -30.63
C GLY A 219 -8.46 -37.10 -30.49
N ALA A 220 -8.77 -37.76 -29.37
CA ALA A 220 -10.07 -38.41 -29.17
C ALA A 220 -11.20 -37.42 -28.83
N THR A 221 -10.86 -36.20 -28.34
CA THR A 221 -11.80 -35.15 -27.94
C THR A 221 -11.51 -33.88 -28.70
N LEU A 222 -12.53 -33.24 -29.25
CA LEU A 222 -12.48 -31.90 -29.84
C LEU A 222 -13.21 -30.93 -28.91
N PHE A 223 -12.62 -29.79 -28.64
CA PHE A 223 -13.23 -28.72 -27.85
C PHE A 223 -13.94 -27.77 -28.81
N VAL A 224 -15.28 -27.87 -28.84
CA VAL A 224 -16.13 -27.20 -29.82
C VAL A 224 -16.93 -26.08 -29.16
N GLU A 225 -16.85 -24.87 -29.70
CA GLU A 225 -17.73 -23.75 -29.33
C GLU A 225 -19.06 -23.93 -30.10
N PRO A 226 -20.19 -24.13 -29.40
CA PRO A 226 -21.48 -24.34 -30.08
C PRO A 226 -21.90 -23.08 -30.86
N ARG A 227 -22.38 -23.25 -32.09
CA ARG A 227 -22.81 -22.13 -32.95
C ARG A 227 -23.83 -21.20 -32.26
N SER A 228 -24.73 -21.78 -31.46
CA SER A 228 -25.74 -21.02 -30.71
C SER A 228 -25.20 -20.22 -29.54
N VAL A 229 -23.97 -20.48 -29.10
CA VAL A 229 -23.30 -19.80 -27.96
C VAL A 229 -22.36 -18.69 -28.44
N ILE A 230 -21.87 -18.76 -29.69
CA ILE A 230 -20.94 -17.74 -30.24
C ILE A 230 -21.42 -16.29 -30.03
N PRO A 231 -22.69 -15.92 -30.32
CA PRO A 231 -23.17 -14.56 -30.10
C PRO A 231 -23.14 -14.17 -28.62
N MET A 232 -23.40 -15.11 -27.70
CA MET A 232 -23.38 -14.88 -26.25
C MET A 232 -21.96 -14.68 -25.77
N GLY A 233 -21.00 -15.49 -26.21
CA GLY A 233 -19.57 -15.32 -25.91
C GLY A 233 -19.01 -13.99 -26.42
N ASN A 234 -19.41 -13.58 -27.64
CA ASN A 234 -19.04 -12.29 -28.20
C ASN A 234 -19.60 -11.13 -27.36
N ARG A 235 -20.85 -11.20 -26.87
CA ARG A 235 -21.42 -10.18 -25.99
C ARG A 235 -20.62 -10.08 -24.66
N LEU A 236 -20.23 -11.22 -24.09
CA LEU A 236 -19.38 -11.22 -22.88
C LEU A 236 -18.05 -10.50 -23.13
N LYS A 237 -17.38 -10.76 -24.24
CA LYS A 237 -16.14 -10.06 -24.61
C LYS A 237 -16.32 -8.56 -24.79
N VAL A 238 -17.45 -8.13 -25.37
CA VAL A 238 -17.78 -6.71 -25.47
C VAL A 238 -17.96 -6.10 -24.08
N LEU A 239 -18.73 -6.76 -23.21
CA LEU A 239 -18.97 -6.29 -21.84
C LEU A 239 -17.68 -6.24 -21.01
N GLU A 240 -16.79 -7.24 -21.13
CA GLU A 240 -15.45 -7.19 -20.50
C GLU A 240 -14.66 -5.94 -20.92
N GLY A 241 -14.68 -5.62 -22.22
CA GLY A 241 -14.03 -4.42 -22.74
C GLY A 241 -14.70 -3.12 -22.28
N GLU A 242 -16.03 -3.10 -22.12
CA GLU A 242 -16.78 -1.96 -21.59
C GLU A 242 -16.47 -1.74 -20.09
N ILE A 243 -16.46 -2.81 -19.30
CA ILE A 243 -16.09 -2.80 -17.87
C ILE A 243 -14.66 -2.27 -17.71
N ALA A 244 -13.69 -2.81 -18.45
CA ALA A 244 -12.30 -2.38 -18.35
C ALA A 244 -12.11 -0.89 -18.69
N ARG A 245 -12.86 -0.37 -19.68
CA ARG A 245 -12.84 1.06 -20.01
C ARG A 245 -13.43 1.92 -18.92
N GLU A 246 -14.55 1.48 -18.32
CA GLU A 246 -15.18 2.22 -17.21
C GLU A 246 -14.27 2.23 -15.97
N GLU A 247 -13.66 1.09 -15.62
CA GLU A 247 -12.70 1.00 -14.53
C GLU A 247 -11.50 1.93 -14.74
N LEU A 248 -10.96 1.98 -15.97
CA LEU A 248 -9.88 2.91 -16.30
C LEU A 248 -10.31 4.37 -16.19
N ALA A 249 -11.54 4.71 -16.59
CA ALA A 249 -12.08 6.05 -16.44
C ALA A 249 -12.20 6.46 -14.98
N ILE A 250 -12.67 5.55 -14.12
CA ILE A 250 -12.76 5.76 -12.66
C ILE A 250 -11.36 5.97 -12.07
N TYR A 251 -10.39 5.10 -12.38
CA TYR A 251 -9.01 5.25 -11.90
C TYR A 251 -8.37 6.54 -12.40
N THR A 252 -8.66 6.96 -13.61
CA THR A 252 -8.17 8.23 -14.17
C THR A 252 -8.70 9.41 -13.38
N GLN A 253 -10.00 9.43 -13.08
CA GLN A 253 -10.61 10.49 -12.28
C GLN A 253 -10.04 10.53 -10.86
N MET A 254 -9.96 9.37 -10.18
CA MET A 254 -9.37 9.26 -8.84
C MET A 254 -7.91 9.74 -8.82
N SER A 255 -7.14 9.40 -9.85
CA SER A 255 -5.74 9.84 -9.97
C SER A 255 -5.65 11.36 -10.16
N SER A 256 -6.56 11.95 -10.93
CA SER A 256 -6.65 13.41 -11.10
C SER A 256 -6.96 14.11 -9.77
N ASP A 257 -7.94 13.61 -9.02
CA ASP A 257 -8.33 14.17 -7.71
C ASP A 257 -7.19 14.12 -6.70
N LEU A 258 -6.41 13.02 -6.71
CA LEU A 258 -5.21 12.86 -5.88
C LEU A 258 -4.07 13.77 -6.36
N ALA A 259 -3.88 13.92 -7.66
CA ALA A 259 -2.82 14.78 -8.23
C ALA A 259 -3.01 16.25 -7.86
N GLU A 260 -4.24 16.75 -7.78
CA GLU A 260 -4.55 18.10 -7.30
C GLU A 260 -4.07 18.34 -5.87
N ARG A 261 -3.92 17.27 -5.07
CA ARG A 261 -3.49 17.31 -3.67
C ARG A 261 -2.06 16.81 -3.46
N LEU A 262 -1.31 16.63 -4.54
CA LEU A 262 0.05 16.07 -4.48
C LEU A 262 0.98 16.79 -3.47
N PRO A 263 1.03 18.12 -3.36
CA PRO A 263 1.85 18.78 -2.35
C PRO A 263 1.47 18.38 -0.92
N SER A 264 0.17 18.29 -0.61
CA SER A 264 -0.33 17.87 0.70
C SER A 264 -0.03 16.39 0.98
N LEU A 265 -0.12 15.52 -0.03
CA LEU A 265 0.22 14.09 0.10
C LEU A 265 1.72 13.89 0.36
N LEU A 266 2.60 14.63 -0.32
CA LEU A 266 4.03 14.60 -0.09
C LEU A 266 4.39 15.12 1.32
N GLY A 267 3.75 16.20 1.75
CA GLY A 267 3.91 16.71 3.12
C GLY A 267 3.45 15.71 4.17
N LEU A 268 2.34 15.02 3.92
CA LEU A 268 1.82 13.97 4.79
C LEU A 268 2.76 12.76 4.87
N GLU A 269 3.28 12.28 3.73
CA GLU A 269 4.24 11.17 3.69
C GLU A 269 5.50 11.51 4.50
N ALA A 270 6.04 12.72 4.32
CA ALA A 270 7.20 13.17 5.09
C ALA A 270 6.92 13.27 6.60
N ALA A 271 5.74 13.76 6.99
CA ALA A 271 5.32 13.84 8.40
C ALA A 271 5.18 12.44 9.03
N ILE A 272 4.58 11.49 8.33
CA ILE A 272 4.43 10.10 8.79
C ILE A 272 5.78 9.41 8.89
N ALA A 273 6.65 9.56 7.89
CA ALA A 273 8.01 9.03 7.93
C ALA A 273 8.77 9.56 9.15
N ARG A 274 8.64 10.88 9.43
CA ARG A 274 9.24 11.51 10.63
C ARG A 274 8.66 10.94 11.92
N ALA A 275 7.34 10.80 12.01
CA ALA A 275 6.67 10.24 13.19
C ALA A 275 7.12 8.81 13.48
N ASP A 276 7.30 7.97 12.44
CA ASP A 276 7.76 6.60 12.61
C ASP A 276 9.20 6.52 13.10
N VAL A 277 10.09 7.38 12.58
CA VAL A 277 11.46 7.50 13.10
C VAL A 277 11.46 7.92 14.57
N LEU A 278 10.63 8.90 14.96
CA LEU A 278 10.52 9.35 16.34
C LEU A 278 9.96 8.27 17.27
N ALA A 279 8.99 7.49 16.79
CA ALA A 279 8.48 6.33 17.51
C ALA A 279 9.54 5.22 17.63
N ALA A 280 10.37 5.02 16.61
CA ALA A 280 11.48 4.07 16.63
C ALA A 280 12.58 4.52 17.64
N ILE A 281 12.90 5.83 17.67
CA ILE A 281 13.80 6.42 18.67
C ILE A 281 13.26 6.19 20.08
N ALA A 282 11.97 6.42 20.32
CA ALA A 282 11.36 6.22 21.62
C ALA A 282 11.47 4.75 22.08
N ARG A 283 11.19 3.78 21.20
CA ARG A 283 11.37 2.35 21.47
C ARG A 283 12.82 1.99 21.78
N LEU A 284 13.75 2.50 20.98
CA LEU A 284 15.18 2.26 21.21
C LEU A 284 15.64 2.88 22.54
N ALA A 285 15.15 4.07 22.88
CA ALA A 285 15.44 4.73 24.14
C ALA A 285 14.91 3.95 25.35
N GLU A 286 13.70 3.39 25.26
CA GLU A 286 13.12 2.53 26.31
C GLU A 286 13.95 1.25 26.50
N GLU A 287 14.25 0.54 25.41
CA GLU A 287 14.99 -0.73 25.43
C GLU A 287 16.40 -0.59 26.00
N LEU A 288 17.12 0.46 25.63
CA LEU A 288 18.52 0.66 26.04
C LEU A 288 18.68 1.63 27.23
N GLY A 289 17.60 2.21 27.72
CA GLY A 289 17.63 3.22 28.79
C GLY A 289 18.35 4.49 28.36
N LEU A 290 18.12 4.98 27.14
CA LEU A 290 18.75 6.17 26.59
C LEU A 290 17.98 7.44 26.98
N GLN A 291 18.69 8.55 27.03
CA GLN A 291 18.14 9.88 27.29
C GLN A 291 18.74 10.90 26.33
N TYR A 292 18.01 11.96 26.00
CA TYR A 292 18.54 13.05 25.24
C TYR A 292 19.52 13.88 26.10
N PRO A 293 20.67 14.28 25.54
CA PRO A 293 21.59 15.20 26.21
C PRO A 293 21.02 16.63 26.20
N SER A 294 21.45 17.46 27.13
CA SER A 294 21.23 18.90 27.06
C SER A 294 22.31 19.54 26.18
N LEU A 295 21.91 20.47 25.28
CA LEU A 295 22.86 21.23 24.46
C LEU A 295 23.47 22.36 25.27
N ALA A 296 24.78 22.26 25.59
CA ALA A 296 25.53 23.31 26.22
C ALA A 296 25.73 24.51 25.27
N ASP A 297 25.90 25.72 25.81
CA ASP A 297 26.14 26.94 25.01
C ASP A 297 27.59 27.08 24.56
N ASP A 298 28.50 26.37 25.21
CA ASP A 298 29.92 26.27 24.92
C ASP A 298 30.26 24.88 24.29
N ALA A 299 31.50 24.73 23.85
CA ALA A 299 32.00 23.46 23.28
C ALA A 299 32.36 22.44 24.37
N ARG A 300 31.59 22.37 25.46
CA ARG A 300 31.81 21.43 26.56
C ARG A 300 31.08 20.12 26.30
N LEU A 301 31.78 19.02 26.55
CA LEU A 301 31.22 17.67 26.62
C LEU A 301 31.27 17.20 28.09
N ASP A 302 30.11 16.96 28.69
CA ASP A 302 29.96 16.40 30.03
C ASP A 302 29.08 15.15 29.94
N LEU A 303 29.70 13.99 30.07
CA LEU A 303 29.04 12.68 30.02
C LEU A 303 28.93 12.12 31.44
N LYS A 304 27.71 11.95 31.93
CA LYS A 304 27.42 11.37 33.24
C LYS A 304 26.81 9.98 33.07
N LYS A 305 27.44 8.96 33.64
CA LYS A 305 26.99 7.58 33.60
C LYS A 305 26.78 7.10 32.14
N ALA A 306 27.70 7.47 31.26
CA ALA A 306 27.63 7.10 29.84
C ALA A 306 27.82 5.59 29.66
N ARG A 307 27.02 5.01 28.79
CA ARG A 307 27.11 3.61 28.38
C ARG A 307 27.27 3.53 26.86
N HIS A 308 28.05 2.59 26.38
CA HIS A 308 28.26 2.43 24.96
C HIS A 308 27.01 1.80 24.29
N PRO A 309 26.29 2.51 23.40
CA PRO A 309 25.00 2.04 22.91
C PRO A 309 25.11 0.77 22.07
N ILE A 310 26.20 0.58 21.31
CA ILE A 310 26.42 -0.62 20.51
C ILE A 310 26.59 -1.87 21.37
N LEU A 311 27.32 -1.76 22.49
CA LEU A 311 27.47 -2.87 23.44
C LEU A 311 26.12 -3.24 24.08
N LEU A 312 25.29 -2.23 24.35
CA LEU A 312 23.92 -2.48 24.85
C LEU A 312 23.06 -3.20 23.79
N LEU A 313 23.18 -2.83 22.52
CA LEU A 313 22.52 -3.54 21.41
C LEU A 313 22.98 -4.99 21.29
N ASP A 314 24.26 -5.26 21.58
CA ASP A 314 24.84 -6.61 21.59
C ASP A 314 24.46 -7.41 22.86
N GLY A 315 23.66 -6.84 23.76
CA GLY A 315 23.25 -7.48 25.02
C GLY A 315 24.36 -7.58 26.06
N VAL A 316 25.44 -6.80 25.91
CA VAL A 316 26.54 -6.77 26.88
C VAL A 316 26.15 -5.89 28.07
N ASP A 317 26.40 -6.37 29.27
CA ASP A 317 26.22 -5.58 30.48
C ASP A 317 27.33 -4.49 30.56
N VAL A 318 26.91 -3.24 30.39
CA VAL A 318 27.85 -2.10 30.30
C VAL A 318 27.84 -1.31 31.61
N VAL A 319 28.99 -1.28 32.29
CA VAL A 319 29.18 -0.45 33.46
C VAL A 319 29.22 1.00 33.05
N PRO A 320 28.39 1.88 33.65
CA PRO A 320 28.42 3.31 33.38
C PRO A 320 29.74 3.95 33.80
N SER A 321 30.33 4.77 32.94
CA SER A 321 31.56 5.55 33.22
C SER A 321 31.22 7.02 33.46
#